data_2049af1e87fda192ad3899bd56078e07
#
_entry.id   2049af1e87fda192ad3899bd56078e07
#
_cell.length_a   1.000
_cell.length_b   1.000
_cell.length_c   1.000
_cell.angle_alpha   90.00
_cell.angle_beta   90.00
_cell.angle_gamma   90.00
#
_symmetry.space_group_name_H-M   'P 1'
#
loop_
_entity.id
_entity.type
_entity.pdbx_description
1 polymer ?
#
loop_
_entity_poly.entity_id
_entity_poly.type
_entity_poly.pdbx_seq_one_letter_code
_entity_poly.pdbx_strand_id
1 'polypeptide(L)'
;MEGFSIIFYKDKPIYYFDYSEMGNSKEKVTELVKYASLEYQKMPPDSVLVLVNVANLHLDSDIVNVFRFERERTNPYEKRVAVFGAKGMQKIAYNFVSSFGKKPFVKAFDTELEAKEWLVNNE
;
A
#
# COMPACT_ATOMS: atom_id res chain seq x y z
N MET A 1 15.53 -3.40 1.64
CA MET A 1 14.50 -3.70 2.69
C MET A 1 13.61 -4.82 2.22
N GLU A 2 13.45 -5.83 3.01
CA GLU A 2 12.56 -6.95 2.69
C GLU A 2 11.13 -6.45 2.50
N GLY A 3 10.50 -6.89 1.41
CA GLY A 3 9.13 -6.50 1.08
C GLY A 3 9.00 -5.23 0.27
N PHE A 4 10.08 -4.48 0.07
CA PHE A 4 10.05 -3.26 -0.72
C PHE A 4 10.83 -3.42 -2.02
N SER A 5 10.25 -2.96 -3.12
CA SER A 5 10.96 -2.84 -4.39
C SER A 5 10.33 -1.73 -5.22
N ILE A 6 11.09 -1.21 -6.17
CA ILE A 6 10.55 -0.30 -7.17
C ILE A 6 10.44 -1.09 -8.46
N ILE A 7 9.22 -1.22 -8.96
CA ILE A 7 8.96 -1.94 -10.22
C ILE A 7 8.54 -0.95 -11.28
N PHE A 8 8.72 -1.32 -12.54
CA PHE A 8 8.31 -0.49 -13.66
C PHE A 8 7.19 -1.18 -14.43
N TYR A 9 6.13 -0.46 -14.69
CA TYR A 9 5.02 -0.95 -15.47
C TYR A 9 4.63 0.13 -16.48
N LYS A 10 4.69 -0.21 -17.77
CA LYS A 10 4.47 0.75 -18.87
C LYS A 10 5.32 2.01 -18.69
N ASP A 11 6.60 1.80 -18.37
CA ASP A 11 7.62 2.83 -18.16
C ASP A 11 7.39 3.76 -16.96
N LYS A 12 6.45 3.42 -16.07
CA LYS A 12 6.21 4.20 -14.86
C LYS A 12 6.71 3.47 -13.62
N PRO A 13 7.44 4.16 -12.73
CA PRO A 13 7.90 3.54 -11.50
C PRO A 13 6.73 3.37 -10.52
N ILE A 14 6.66 2.19 -9.92
CA ILE A 14 5.67 1.88 -8.90
C ILE A 14 6.41 1.41 -7.65
N TYR A 15 6.11 2.01 -6.52
CA TYR A 15 6.65 1.60 -5.22
C TYR A 15 5.83 0.42 -4.73
N TYR A 16 6.45 -0.75 -4.72
CA TYR A 16 5.78 -2.01 -4.40
C TYR A 16 6.12 -2.46 -2.99
N PHE A 17 5.08 -2.61 -2.17
CA PHE A 17 5.20 -3.08 -0.78
C PHE A 17 4.49 -4.42 -0.65
N ASP A 18 5.26 -5.46 -0.38
CA ASP A 18 4.77 -6.83 -0.30
C ASP A 18 4.72 -7.29 1.16
N TYR A 19 3.51 -7.38 1.69
CA TYR A 19 3.25 -7.87 3.04
C TYR A 19 2.82 -9.33 3.06
N SER A 20 2.86 -10.03 1.92
CA SER A 20 2.28 -11.37 1.79
C SER A 20 2.94 -12.43 2.65
N GLU A 21 4.18 -12.22 3.09
CA GLU A 21 4.89 -13.18 3.92
C GLU A 21 4.99 -12.76 5.40
N MET A 22 4.28 -11.71 5.77
CA MET A 22 4.36 -11.18 7.14
C MET A 22 3.30 -11.73 8.09
N GLY A 23 2.22 -12.31 7.55
CA GLY A 23 1.19 -12.98 8.36
C GLY A 23 0.58 -12.07 9.42
N ASN A 24 0.85 -12.36 10.69
CA ASN A 24 0.37 -11.56 11.81
C ASN A 24 1.50 -10.83 12.55
N SER A 25 2.66 -10.70 11.93
CA SER A 25 3.81 -10.05 12.57
C SER A 25 3.67 -8.53 12.53
N LYS A 26 3.15 -7.96 13.58
CA LYS A 26 3.03 -6.51 13.74
C LYS A 26 4.39 -5.82 13.61
N GLU A 27 5.44 -6.46 14.13
CA GLU A 27 6.80 -5.92 14.08
C GLU A 27 7.29 -5.77 12.63
N LYS A 28 7.16 -6.82 11.81
CA LYS A 28 7.58 -6.77 10.40
C LYS A 28 6.78 -5.77 9.60
N VAL A 29 5.47 -5.73 9.81
CA VAL A 29 4.60 -4.77 9.15
C VAL A 29 5.00 -3.35 9.51
N THR A 30 5.24 -3.09 10.80
CA THR A 30 5.64 -1.76 11.27
C THR A 30 6.96 -1.32 10.63
N GLU A 31 7.94 -2.22 10.56
CA GLU A 31 9.23 -1.90 9.94
C GLU A 31 9.06 -1.48 8.47
N LEU A 32 8.26 -2.21 7.72
CA LEU A 32 8.08 -1.88 6.31
C LEU A 32 7.29 -0.59 6.11
N VAL A 33 6.25 -0.34 6.91
CA VAL A 33 5.48 0.89 6.83
C VAL A 33 6.36 2.10 7.16
N LYS A 34 7.21 1.99 8.16
CA LYS A 34 8.14 3.07 8.51
C LYS A 34 9.17 3.30 7.42
N TYR A 35 9.65 2.24 6.80
CA TYR A 35 10.57 2.35 5.69
C TYR A 35 9.94 3.10 4.51
N ALA A 36 8.65 2.83 4.23
CA ALA A 36 7.92 3.54 3.20
C ALA A 36 7.95 5.05 3.44
N SER A 37 7.71 5.46 4.67
CA SER A 37 7.74 6.89 5.02
C SER A 37 9.10 7.52 4.69
N LEU A 38 10.20 6.82 5.00
CA LEU A 38 11.54 7.33 4.71
C LEU A 38 11.81 7.42 3.21
N GLU A 39 11.37 6.44 2.43
CA GLU A 39 11.56 6.44 0.98
C GLU A 39 10.77 7.56 0.31
N TYR A 40 9.54 7.82 0.79
CA TYR A 40 8.70 8.86 0.22
C TYR A 40 9.28 10.26 0.42
N GLN A 41 10.02 10.49 1.50
CA GLN A 41 10.59 11.80 1.78
C GLN A 41 11.60 12.26 0.73
N LYS A 42 12.06 11.35 -0.11
CA LYS A 42 12.97 11.66 -1.22
C LYS A 42 12.22 12.14 -2.46
N MET A 43 10.89 12.11 -2.44
CA MET A 43 10.07 12.34 -3.62
C MET A 43 9.29 13.65 -3.51
N PRO A 44 8.91 14.25 -4.67
CA PRO A 44 8.01 15.40 -4.65
C PRO A 44 6.63 15.02 -4.09
N PRO A 45 5.86 15.98 -3.58
CA PRO A 45 4.48 15.71 -3.18
C PRO A 45 3.64 15.19 -4.35
N ASP A 46 2.64 14.36 -4.06
CA ASP A 46 1.65 13.87 -5.02
C ASP A 46 2.28 13.16 -6.24
N SER A 47 3.39 12.44 -6.05
CA SER A 47 4.14 11.87 -7.17
C SER A 47 4.25 10.35 -7.15
N VAL A 48 4.00 9.69 -5.99
CA VAL A 48 4.32 8.28 -5.82
C VAL A 48 3.12 7.40 -6.15
N LEU A 49 3.30 6.46 -7.06
CA LEU A 49 2.34 5.39 -7.33
C LEU A 49 2.71 4.20 -6.42
N VAL A 50 1.74 3.74 -5.65
CA VAL A 50 1.98 2.72 -4.62
C VAL A 50 1.15 1.48 -4.88
N LEU A 51 1.79 0.33 -4.85
CA LEU A 51 1.16 -0.98 -4.99
C LEU A 51 1.39 -1.77 -3.70
N VAL A 52 0.32 -2.23 -3.08
CA VAL A 52 0.39 -2.93 -1.80
C VAL A 52 -0.20 -4.33 -1.94
N ASN A 53 0.61 -5.34 -1.64
CA ASN A 53 0.18 -6.73 -1.64
C ASN A 53 -0.09 -7.16 -0.19
N VAL A 54 -1.37 -7.43 0.11
CA VAL A 54 -1.78 -7.87 1.44
C VAL A 54 -2.25 -9.33 1.46
N ALA A 55 -1.92 -10.10 0.44
CA ALA A 55 -2.24 -11.52 0.40
C ALA A 55 -1.69 -12.19 1.66
N ASN A 56 -2.49 -13.05 2.29
CA ASN A 56 -2.12 -13.77 3.51
C ASN A 56 -1.80 -12.90 4.73
N LEU A 57 -1.92 -11.58 4.61
CA LEU A 57 -1.72 -10.69 5.75
C LEU A 57 -2.94 -10.75 6.66
N HIS A 58 -2.69 -10.87 7.94
CA HIS A 58 -3.76 -10.92 8.95
C HIS A 58 -4.21 -9.49 9.28
N LEU A 59 -5.28 -9.03 8.61
CA LEU A 59 -5.76 -7.64 8.75
C LEU A 59 -6.63 -7.45 10.00
N ASP A 60 -6.06 -7.68 11.16
CA ASP A 60 -6.74 -7.37 12.43
C ASP A 60 -6.58 -5.88 12.77
N SER A 61 -7.20 -5.46 13.88
CA SER A 61 -7.18 -4.06 14.27
C SER A 61 -5.79 -3.54 14.58
N ASP A 62 -4.89 -4.38 15.11
CA ASP A 62 -3.52 -3.97 15.38
C ASP A 62 -2.75 -3.68 14.11
N ILE A 63 -2.88 -4.54 13.11
CA ILE A 63 -2.21 -4.37 11.83
C ILE A 63 -2.78 -3.13 11.10
N VAL A 64 -4.10 -2.99 11.08
CA VAL A 64 -4.75 -1.83 10.46
C VAL A 64 -4.29 -0.53 11.11
N ASN A 65 -4.14 -0.53 12.44
CA ASN A 65 -3.70 0.66 13.16
C ASN A 65 -2.26 1.05 12.83
N VAL A 66 -1.39 0.10 12.52
CA VAL A 66 -0.03 0.42 12.08
C VAL A 66 -0.07 1.29 10.82
N PHE A 67 -0.87 0.90 9.84
CA PHE A 67 -1.01 1.67 8.60
C PHE A 67 -1.63 3.04 8.87
N ARG A 68 -2.67 3.07 9.69
CA ARG A 68 -3.36 4.33 10.03
C ARG A 68 -2.44 5.30 10.74
N PHE A 69 -1.61 4.82 11.63
CA PHE A 69 -0.69 5.65 12.41
C PHE A 69 0.33 6.36 11.53
N GLU A 70 0.83 5.69 10.49
CA GLU A 70 1.86 6.27 9.61
C GLU A 70 1.28 7.11 8.47
N ARG A 71 -0.05 7.14 8.32
CA ARG A 71 -0.70 7.75 7.17
C ARG A 71 -0.35 9.24 6.99
N GLU A 72 -0.25 9.99 8.06
CA GLU A 72 0.05 11.42 7.97
C GLU A 72 1.42 11.68 7.33
N ARG A 73 2.35 10.75 7.53
CA ARG A 73 3.70 10.87 6.98
C ARG A 73 3.77 10.43 5.52
N THR A 74 2.90 9.53 5.10
CA THR A 74 2.93 8.97 3.75
C THR A 74 1.99 9.68 2.78
N ASN A 75 0.84 10.13 3.26
CA ASN A 75 -0.20 10.74 2.43
C ASN A 75 0.28 11.86 1.51
N PRO A 76 1.10 12.82 1.97
CA PRO A 76 1.47 13.95 1.12
C PRO A 76 2.19 13.54 -0.17
N TYR A 77 2.85 12.40 -0.18
CA TYR A 77 3.67 11.95 -1.31
C TYR A 77 2.94 11.02 -2.25
N GLU A 78 1.88 10.36 -1.80
CA GLU A 78 1.17 9.34 -2.55
C GLU A 78 0.17 9.95 -3.51
N LYS A 79 0.33 9.63 -4.80
CA LYS A 79 -0.61 10.04 -5.84
C LYS A 79 -1.79 9.09 -5.91
N ARG A 80 -1.50 7.79 -5.95
CA ARG A 80 -2.50 6.72 -5.91
C ARG A 80 -1.94 5.53 -5.17
N VAL A 81 -2.82 4.82 -4.47
CA VAL A 81 -2.47 3.59 -3.78
C VAL A 81 -3.43 2.49 -4.22
N ALA A 82 -2.90 1.42 -4.76
CA ALA A 82 -3.67 0.23 -5.14
C ALA A 82 -3.33 -0.90 -4.19
N VAL A 83 -4.36 -1.54 -3.63
CA VAL A 83 -4.21 -2.65 -2.70
C VAL A 83 -4.80 -3.90 -3.35
N PHE A 84 -4.09 -5.02 -3.31
CA PHE A 84 -4.62 -6.28 -3.82
C PHE A 84 -4.27 -7.44 -2.89
N GLY A 85 -4.94 -8.57 -3.11
CA GLY A 85 -4.66 -9.80 -2.38
C GLY A 85 -5.51 -10.04 -1.14
N ALA A 86 -6.45 -9.17 -0.83
CA ALA A 86 -7.35 -9.34 0.33
C ALA A 86 -8.57 -10.21 0.01
N LYS A 87 -8.41 -11.16 -0.89
CA LYS A 87 -9.49 -12.03 -1.37
C LYS A 87 -10.14 -12.81 -0.23
N GLY A 88 -11.46 -12.81 -0.18
CA GLY A 88 -12.21 -13.51 0.86
C GLY A 88 -12.41 -12.72 2.14
N MET A 89 -11.80 -11.51 2.24
CA MET A 89 -11.91 -10.66 3.43
C MET A 89 -12.42 -9.28 3.05
N GLN A 90 -13.46 -9.23 2.21
CA GLN A 90 -13.92 -7.99 1.58
C GLN A 90 -14.28 -6.89 2.57
N LYS A 91 -14.97 -7.24 3.66
CA LYS A 91 -15.35 -6.24 4.67
C LYS A 91 -14.14 -5.67 5.38
N ILE A 92 -13.19 -6.53 5.73
CA ILE A 92 -11.96 -6.12 6.40
C ILE A 92 -11.09 -5.30 5.43
N ALA A 93 -11.02 -5.73 4.17
CA ALA A 93 -10.31 -5.00 3.12
C ALA A 93 -10.91 -3.62 2.90
N TYR A 94 -12.24 -3.51 2.88
CA TYR A 94 -12.93 -2.24 2.75
C TYR A 94 -12.59 -1.31 3.92
N ASN A 95 -12.62 -1.82 5.14
CA ASN A 95 -12.28 -1.04 6.33
C ASN A 95 -10.82 -0.60 6.30
N PHE A 96 -9.93 -1.47 5.85
CA PHE A 96 -8.52 -1.15 5.69
C PHE A 96 -8.33 0.01 4.71
N VAL A 97 -8.93 -0.12 3.53
CA VAL A 97 -8.81 0.91 2.48
C VAL A 97 -9.43 2.22 2.96
N SER A 98 -10.61 2.17 3.56
CA SER A 98 -11.29 3.39 4.02
C SER A 98 -10.55 4.10 5.16
N SER A 99 -9.68 3.38 5.88
CA SER A 99 -8.89 3.98 6.95
C SER A 99 -7.86 4.97 6.43
N PHE A 100 -7.53 4.92 5.13
CA PHE A 100 -6.61 5.87 4.51
C PHE A 100 -7.24 7.24 4.25
N GLY A 101 -8.58 7.35 4.37
CA GLY A 101 -9.26 8.62 4.17
C GLY A 101 -9.46 8.98 2.70
N LYS A 102 -9.60 10.27 2.41
CA LYS A 102 -9.88 10.74 1.04
C LYS A 102 -8.63 10.91 0.20
N LYS A 103 -7.51 11.23 0.81
CA LYS A 103 -6.21 11.37 0.16
C LYS A 103 -5.21 10.51 0.91
N PRO A 104 -4.37 9.78 0.22
CA PRO A 104 -4.31 9.59 -1.22
C PRO A 104 -5.52 8.81 -1.72
N PHE A 105 -5.72 8.80 -3.04
CA PHE A 105 -6.78 8.00 -3.63
C PHE A 105 -6.38 6.53 -3.53
N VAL A 106 -7.14 5.76 -2.75
CA VAL A 106 -6.84 4.36 -2.45
C VAL A 106 -7.95 3.48 -2.99
N LYS A 107 -7.59 2.39 -3.68
CA LYS A 107 -8.56 1.46 -4.22
C LYS A 107 -8.06 0.02 -4.09
N ALA A 108 -9.00 -0.92 -3.82
CA ALA A 108 -8.71 -2.33 -3.70
C ALA A 108 -9.03 -3.07 -5.00
N PHE A 109 -8.23 -4.09 -5.31
CA PHE A 109 -8.37 -4.92 -6.51
C PHE A 109 -8.21 -6.39 -6.16
N ASP A 110 -8.76 -7.26 -7.01
CA ASP A 110 -8.62 -8.70 -6.82
C ASP A 110 -7.27 -9.23 -7.28
N THR A 111 -6.66 -8.59 -8.28
CA THR A 111 -5.40 -9.07 -8.85
C THR A 111 -4.37 -7.96 -8.95
N GLU A 112 -3.11 -8.39 -8.99
CA GLU A 112 -1.98 -7.47 -9.17
C GLU A 112 -2.07 -6.73 -10.51
N LEU A 113 -2.45 -7.43 -11.58
CA LEU A 113 -2.53 -6.82 -12.91
C LEU A 113 -3.55 -5.69 -12.96
N GLU A 114 -4.74 -5.92 -12.40
CA GLU A 114 -5.77 -4.88 -12.33
C GLU A 114 -5.27 -3.66 -11.54
N ALA A 115 -4.58 -3.91 -10.43
CA ALA A 115 -4.02 -2.84 -9.61
C ALA A 115 -3.00 -2.02 -10.37
N LYS A 116 -2.08 -2.67 -11.06
CA LYS A 116 -1.05 -1.99 -11.87
C LYS A 116 -1.67 -1.16 -13.00
N GLU A 117 -2.64 -1.73 -13.71
CA GLU A 117 -3.31 -1.03 -14.80
C GLU A 117 -3.98 0.24 -14.31
N TRP A 118 -4.67 0.17 -13.18
CA TRP A 118 -5.34 1.33 -12.60
C TRP A 118 -4.32 2.41 -12.21
N LEU A 119 -3.20 2.03 -11.64
CA LEU A 119 -2.17 2.98 -11.21
C LEU A 119 -1.63 3.80 -12.37
N VAL A 120 -1.40 3.18 -13.53
CA VAL A 120 -0.73 3.85 -14.65
C VAL A 120 -1.69 4.43 -15.68
N ASN A 121 -2.90 3.91 -15.80
CA ASN A 121 -3.84 4.33 -16.86
C ASN A 121 -4.74 5.50 -16.48
N ASN A 122 -4.71 5.94 -15.24
CA ASN A 122 -5.57 7.05 -14.77
C ASN A 122 -4.78 8.34 -14.58
N GLU A 123 -3.74 8.49 -15.31
CA GLU A 123 -2.88 9.67 -15.27
C GLU A 123 -3.41 10.83 -16.10
#